data_c94ebf5fbcb702d34dd8de4d0b31c397
#
_entry.id   c94ebf5fbcb702d34dd8de4d0b31c397
#
_cell.length_a   1.000
_cell.length_b   1.000
_cell.length_c   1.000
_cell.angle_alpha   90.00
_cell.angle_beta   90.00
_cell.angle_gamma   90.00
#
_symmetry.space_group_name_H-M   'P 1'
#
loop_
_entity.id
_entity.type
_entity.pdbx_description
1 polymer ?
#
loop_
_entity_poly.entity_id
_entity_poly.type
_entity_poly.pdbx_seq_one_letter_code
_entity_poly.pdbx_strand_id
1 'polypeptide(L)'
;MKQTIKTIGKIMLVSITAIFLHGCAGKDGAPGAQGPEGNANVTAMSYQILSSQWAYASPNLWVDLIDPDITADIINSGAVLVYSNSVGDVTQLPFTYYPSTSYSETMSAVHYVGNVQINIVDSDGATPNAPGDLIFKVVVMSSRHMLQNPHINFHDYASVQKAFNLK
;
A
#
# COMPACT_ATOMS: atom_id res chain seq x y z
N MET A 1 52.53 33.05 61.30
CA MET A 1 51.60 31.90 61.51
C MET A 1 50.13 32.19 61.13
N LYS A 2 49.54 33.34 61.36
CA LYS A 2 48.13 33.64 61.04
C LYS A 2 47.84 33.78 59.49
N GLN A 3 48.77 34.19 58.67
CA GLN A 3 48.61 34.35 57.24
C GLN A 3 48.65 33.02 56.44
N THR A 4 49.48 32.09 56.90
CA THR A 4 49.62 30.77 56.28
C THR A 4 48.35 29.93 56.38
N ILE A 5 47.64 30.03 57.52
CA ILE A 5 46.39 29.29 57.80
C ILE A 5 45.25 29.81 56.88
N LYS A 6 45.21 31.14 56.58
CA LYS A 6 44.18 31.73 55.71
C LYS A 6 44.36 31.33 54.24
N THR A 7 45.63 31.14 53.82
CA THR A 7 45.94 30.73 52.43
C THR A 7 45.59 29.24 52.19
N ILE A 8 45.87 28.36 53.17
CA ILE A 8 45.53 26.94 53.09
C ILE A 8 44.02 26.73 53.08
N GLY A 9 43.26 27.50 53.91
CA GLY A 9 41.80 27.42 53.89
C GLY A 9 41.14 27.84 52.57
N LYS A 10 41.73 28.84 51.85
CA LYS A 10 41.24 29.28 50.54
C LYS A 10 41.56 28.28 49.42
N ILE A 11 42.70 27.63 49.46
CA ILE A 11 43.10 26.61 48.49
C ILE A 11 42.24 25.34 48.66
N MET A 12 41.96 24.96 49.90
CA MET A 12 41.13 23.79 50.21
C MET A 12 39.65 24.00 49.80
N LEU A 13 39.11 25.22 49.90
CA LEU A 13 37.74 25.53 49.50
C LEU A 13 37.56 25.52 47.97
N VAL A 14 38.57 25.95 47.21
CA VAL A 14 38.55 25.92 45.74
C VAL A 14 38.66 24.50 45.18
N SER A 15 39.40 23.61 45.86
CA SER A 15 39.55 22.20 45.46
C SER A 15 38.29 21.38 45.63
N ILE A 16 37.43 21.69 46.63
CA ILE A 16 36.18 20.97 46.87
C ILE A 16 35.09 21.35 45.89
N THR A 17 35.11 22.59 45.35
CA THR A 17 34.09 23.06 44.40
C THR A 17 34.29 22.48 42.97
N ALA A 18 35.51 22.01 42.65
CA ALA A 18 35.79 21.43 41.30
C ALA A 18 35.33 19.96 41.13
N ILE A 19 34.99 19.26 42.22
CA ILE A 19 34.65 17.82 42.18
C ILE A 19 33.15 17.60 41.85
N PHE A 20 32.30 18.62 41.95
CA PHE A 20 30.86 18.47 41.69
C PHE A 20 30.40 18.76 40.26
N LEU A 21 31.33 19.07 39.33
CA LEU A 21 30.99 19.39 37.94
C LEU A 21 31.17 18.20 36.97
N HIS A 22 31.50 17.02 37.46
CA HIS A 22 31.44 15.82 36.65
C HIS A 22 30.00 15.30 36.67
N GLY A 23 29.09 16.02 35.96
CA GLY A 23 27.76 15.50 35.62
C GLY A 23 27.97 14.22 34.83
N CYS A 24 27.51 13.07 35.33
CA CYS A 24 27.37 11.88 34.55
C CYS A 24 26.50 12.22 33.32
N ALA A 25 27.10 12.36 32.15
CA ALA A 25 26.36 12.24 30.91
C ALA A 25 25.71 10.84 30.93
N GLY A 26 24.40 10.77 31.10
CA GLY A 26 23.67 9.52 31.00
C GLY A 26 24.02 8.88 29.63
N LYS A 27 24.18 7.55 29.63
CA LYS A 27 24.35 6.84 28.35
C LYS A 27 23.19 7.22 27.42
N ASP A 28 23.51 7.57 26.19
CA ASP A 28 22.51 7.76 25.16
C ASP A 28 21.56 6.54 25.18
N GLY A 29 20.27 6.79 25.15
CA GLY A 29 19.28 5.75 25.07
C GLY A 29 19.56 4.84 23.87
N ALA A 30 19.28 3.55 23.98
CA ALA A 30 19.40 2.63 22.85
C ALA A 30 18.66 3.23 21.64
N PRO A 31 19.22 3.11 20.41
CA PRO A 31 18.50 3.51 19.20
C PRO A 31 17.10 2.90 19.22
N GLY A 32 16.09 3.68 18.84
CA GLY A 32 14.73 3.17 18.71
C GLY A 32 14.71 1.93 17.82
N ALA A 33 13.79 1.00 18.11
CA ALA A 33 13.63 -0.18 17.26
C ALA A 33 13.47 0.25 15.79
N GLN A 34 14.17 -0.43 14.88
CA GLN A 34 14.02 -0.23 13.45
C GLN A 34 12.52 -0.40 13.13
N GLY A 35 11.94 0.55 12.41
CA GLY A 35 10.57 0.46 11.94
C GLY A 35 10.37 -0.86 11.17
N PRO A 36 9.14 -1.39 11.10
CA PRO A 36 8.88 -2.59 10.33
C PRO A 36 9.42 -2.43 8.90
N GLU A 37 10.03 -3.47 8.36
CA GLU A 37 10.47 -3.50 6.97
C GLU A 37 9.28 -3.08 6.11
N GLY A 38 9.49 -2.07 5.23
CA GLY A 38 8.50 -1.72 4.22
C GLY A 38 8.18 -2.97 3.39
N ASN A 39 6.93 -3.10 2.92
CA ASN A 39 6.46 -4.25 2.14
C ASN A 39 7.14 -4.29 0.76
N ALA A 40 8.42 -4.65 0.72
CA ALA A 40 9.26 -4.67 -0.49
C ALA A 40 8.68 -5.55 -1.63
N ASN A 41 7.65 -6.37 -1.34
CA ASN A 41 7.04 -7.32 -2.27
C ASN A 41 5.52 -7.14 -2.40
N VAL A 42 4.99 -5.99 -2.01
CA VAL A 42 3.60 -5.58 -2.29
C VAL A 42 3.65 -4.22 -2.95
N THR A 43 3.23 -4.17 -4.21
CA THR A 43 3.14 -2.92 -4.98
C THR A 43 1.68 -2.58 -5.25
N ALA A 44 1.38 -1.30 -5.40
CA ALA A 44 0.06 -0.82 -5.77
C ALA A 44 0.19 0.30 -6.79
N MET A 45 -0.52 0.16 -7.90
CA MET A 45 -0.61 1.17 -8.94
C MET A 45 -2.05 1.62 -9.14
N SER A 46 -2.23 2.89 -9.48
CA SER A 46 -3.53 3.45 -9.83
C SER A 46 -3.53 3.86 -11.29
N TYR A 47 -4.56 3.43 -12.02
CA TYR A 47 -4.75 3.69 -13.44
C TYR A 47 -6.02 4.51 -13.63
N GLN A 48 -5.91 5.69 -14.18
CA GLN A 48 -7.06 6.45 -14.65
C GLN A 48 -7.33 6.06 -16.10
N ILE A 49 -8.51 5.52 -16.37
CA ILE A 49 -8.95 5.08 -17.69
C ILE A 49 -10.08 5.98 -18.17
N LEU A 50 -9.84 6.63 -19.28
CA LEU A 50 -10.84 7.48 -19.93
C LEU A 50 -11.85 6.64 -20.71
N SER A 51 -13.07 7.13 -20.88
CA SER A 51 -14.11 6.42 -21.62
C SER A 51 -13.71 6.10 -23.08
N SER A 52 -12.81 6.87 -23.67
CA SER A 52 -12.30 6.68 -25.02
C SER A 52 -11.22 5.58 -25.18
N GLN A 53 -10.70 5.05 -24.06
CA GLN A 53 -9.63 4.05 -24.07
C GLN A 53 -10.15 2.61 -24.15
N TRP A 54 -11.47 2.42 -24.01
CA TRP A 54 -12.07 1.11 -24.08
C TRP A 54 -12.11 0.59 -25.52
N ALA A 55 -11.71 -0.67 -25.71
CA ALA A 55 -11.78 -1.39 -26.96
C ALA A 55 -13.02 -2.30 -27.00
N TYR A 56 -13.52 -2.54 -28.23
CA TYR A 56 -14.74 -3.32 -28.47
C TYR A 56 -14.45 -4.54 -29.32
N ALA A 57 -14.97 -5.70 -28.90
CA ALA A 57 -15.22 -6.84 -29.78
C ALA A 57 -16.47 -7.55 -29.26
N SER A 58 -17.62 -7.30 -29.89
CA SER A 58 -18.92 -7.83 -29.44
C SER A 58 -18.86 -9.31 -29.07
N PRO A 59 -19.38 -9.71 -27.89
CA PRO A 59 -20.13 -8.89 -26.93
C PRO A 59 -19.24 -8.22 -25.86
N ASN A 60 -17.93 -8.17 -26.02
CA ASN A 60 -17.00 -7.75 -24.99
C ASN A 60 -16.58 -6.28 -25.16
N LEU A 61 -16.40 -5.63 -24.06
CA LEU A 61 -15.73 -4.33 -23.90
C LEU A 61 -14.53 -4.53 -22.99
N TRP A 62 -13.32 -4.06 -23.34
CA TRP A 62 -12.15 -4.25 -22.50
C TRP A 62 -11.15 -3.08 -22.58
N VAL A 63 -10.25 -3.06 -21.59
CA VAL A 63 -9.06 -2.20 -21.58
C VAL A 63 -7.90 -2.95 -20.93
N ASP A 64 -6.69 -2.73 -21.45
CA ASP A 64 -5.45 -3.30 -20.92
C ASP A 64 -4.73 -2.31 -20.01
N LEU A 65 -4.37 -2.75 -18.78
CA LEU A 65 -3.57 -2.03 -17.81
C LEU A 65 -2.17 -2.65 -17.78
N ILE A 66 -1.19 -1.94 -18.31
CA ILE A 66 0.19 -2.44 -18.35
C ILE A 66 0.82 -2.29 -16.96
N ASP A 67 1.22 -3.41 -16.37
CA ASP A 67 1.82 -3.46 -15.03
C ASP A 67 3.01 -4.44 -15.03
N PRO A 68 4.25 -3.95 -15.14
CA PRO A 68 5.45 -4.79 -15.21
C PRO A 68 5.74 -5.57 -13.92
N ASP A 69 5.12 -5.18 -12.78
CA ASP A 69 5.26 -5.90 -11.51
C ASP A 69 4.53 -7.26 -11.54
N ILE A 70 3.62 -7.47 -12.50
CA ILE A 70 2.96 -8.76 -12.72
C ILE A 70 3.89 -9.69 -13.48
N THR A 71 4.80 -10.30 -12.75
CA THR A 71 5.76 -11.25 -13.30
C THR A 71 5.17 -12.66 -13.46
N ALA A 72 5.89 -13.56 -14.13
CA ALA A 72 5.49 -14.97 -14.20
C ALA A 72 5.39 -15.62 -12.81
N ASP A 73 6.26 -15.25 -11.87
CA ASP A 73 6.21 -15.74 -10.49
C ASP A 73 4.95 -15.28 -9.75
N ILE A 74 4.52 -14.04 -9.98
CA ILE A 74 3.25 -13.52 -9.43
C ILE A 74 2.06 -14.29 -10.00
N ILE A 75 2.02 -14.52 -11.31
CA ILE A 75 0.93 -15.29 -11.95
C ILE A 75 0.88 -16.73 -11.42
N ASN A 76 2.04 -17.36 -11.22
CA ASN A 76 2.10 -18.77 -10.80
C ASN A 76 1.86 -18.97 -9.30
N SER A 77 2.24 -18.02 -8.46
CA SER A 77 2.25 -18.23 -7.00
C SER A 77 1.83 -17.02 -6.17
N GLY A 78 1.70 -15.85 -6.75
CA GLY A 78 1.31 -14.62 -6.07
C GLY A 78 -0.18 -14.33 -6.15
N ALA A 79 -0.53 -13.06 -5.97
CA ALA A 79 -1.86 -12.55 -6.19
C ALA A 79 -1.83 -11.17 -6.86
N VAL A 80 -2.81 -10.94 -7.72
CA VAL A 80 -3.12 -9.64 -8.30
C VAL A 80 -4.55 -9.31 -7.91
N LEU A 81 -4.72 -8.25 -7.14
CA LEU A 81 -6.04 -7.75 -6.72
C LEU A 81 -6.33 -6.48 -7.50
N VAL A 82 -7.53 -6.38 -8.04
CA VAL A 82 -7.98 -5.21 -8.79
C VAL A 82 -9.22 -4.64 -8.14
N TYR A 83 -9.23 -3.33 -7.97
CA TYR A 83 -10.35 -2.59 -7.42
C TYR A 83 -10.75 -1.47 -8.36
N SER A 84 -12.03 -1.15 -8.41
CA SER A 84 -12.58 -0.07 -9.23
C SER A 84 -13.47 0.85 -8.41
N ASN A 85 -13.53 2.12 -8.77
CA ASN A 85 -14.47 3.10 -8.20
C ASN A 85 -15.77 3.26 -9.00
N SER A 86 -16.08 2.34 -9.92
CA SER A 86 -17.18 2.47 -10.88
C SER A 86 -18.57 2.54 -10.25
N VAL A 87 -18.77 1.97 -9.05
CA VAL A 87 -20.06 1.94 -8.35
C VAL A 87 -20.08 2.85 -7.10
N GLY A 88 -19.23 3.87 -7.07
CA GLY A 88 -19.16 4.85 -5.99
C GLY A 88 -18.08 4.54 -4.96
N ASP A 89 -18.12 3.37 -4.34
CA ASP A 89 -17.07 2.89 -3.44
C ASP A 89 -15.99 2.10 -4.21
N VAL A 90 -14.81 1.97 -3.60
CA VAL A 90 -13.72 1.18 -4.18
C VAL A 90 -14.03 -0.30 -3.97
N THR A 91 -14.53 -0.96 -5.02
CA THR A 91 -15.00 -2.35 -5.00
C THR A 91 -14.02 -3.26 -5.72
N GLN A 92 -13.77 -4.44 -5.14
CA GLN A 92 -12.89 -5.46 -5.76
C GLN A 92 -13.56 -6.11 -6.96
N LEU A 93 -12.81 -6.32 -8.04
CA LEU A 93 -13.22 -7.15 -9.17
C LEU A 93 -13.03 -8.65 -8.84
N PRO A 94 -13.86 -9.56 -9.38
CA PRO A 94 -15.04 -9.23 -10.20
C PRO A 94 -16.24 -8.78 -9.36
N PHE A 95 -17.10 -7.94 -9.93
CA PHE A 95 -18.42 -7.64 -9.39
C PHE A 95 -19.45 -7.49 -10.49
N THR A 96 -20.71 -7.66 -10.13
CA THR A 96 -21.86 -7.50 -11.02
C THR A 96 -22.79 -6.43 -10.46
N TYR A 97 -23.27 -5.54 -11.30
CA TYR A 97 -24.28 -4.55 -10.96
C TYR A 97 -25.40 -4.53 -12.00
N TYR A 98 -26.47 -3.81 -11.71
CA TYR A 98 -27.69 -3.81 -12.50
C TYR A 98 -27.96 -2.39 -12.99
N PRO A 99 -27.50 -2.01 -14.19
CA PRO A 99 -27.81 -0.70 -14.79
C PRO A 99 -29.30 -0.52 -15.04
N SER A 100 -30.02 -1.61 -15.23
CA SER A 100 -31.46 -1.66 -15.40
C SER A 100 -32.08 -2.91 -14.79
N THR A 101 -33.39 -3.04 -14.83
CA THR A 101 -34.11 -4.25 -14.38
C THR A 101 -34.04 -5.39 -15.40
N SER A 102 -33.57 -5.13 -16.63
CA SER A 102 -33.61 -6.09 -17.74
C SER A 102 -32.29 -6.84 -17.93
N TYR A 103 -31.17 -6.28 -17.50
CA TYR A 103 -29.85 -6.92 -17.62
C TYR A 103 -28.92 -6.54 -16.47
N SER A 104 -27.90 -7.33 -16.30
CA SER A 104 -26.79 -7.04 -15.40
C SER A 104 -25.49 -6.89 -16.18
N GLU A 105 -24.58 -6.11 -15.64
CA GLU A 105 -23.25 -5.89 -16.20
C GLU A 105 -22.20 -6.43 -15.23
N THR A 106 -21.29 -7.25 -15.73
CA THR A 106 -20.21 -7.83 -14.95
C THR A 106 -18.87 -7.24 -15.39
N MET A 107 -18.17 -6.62 -14.43
CA MET A 107 -16.82 -6.16 -14.59
C MET A 107 -15.86 -7.18 -13.97
N SER A 108 -14.88 -7.63 -14.73
CA SER A 108 -13.91 -8.65 -14.30
C SER A 108 -12.49 -8.28 -14.72
N ALA A 109 -11.49 -8.95 -14.13
CA ALA A 109 -10.08 -8.77 -14.47
C ALA A 109 -9.48 -10.12 -14.84
N VAL A 110 -8.72 -10.14 -15.94
CA VAL A 110 -7.90 -11.28 -16.38
C VAL A 110 -6.44 -10.86 -16.29
N HIS A 111 -5.62 -11.69 -15.67
CA HIS A 111 -4.23 -11.38 -15.38
C HIS A 111 -3.30 -12.10 -16.36
N TYR A 112 -2.37 -11.35 -16.95
CA TYR A 112 -1.30 -11.84 -17.82
C TYR A 112 0.04 -11.34 -17.27
N VAL A 113 1.13 -11.93 -17.72
CA VAL A 113 2.46 -11.40 -17.40
C VAL A 113 2.58 -9.99 -17.99
N GLY A 114 2.84 -9.01 -17.15
CA GLY A 114 2.98 -7.60 -17.52
C GLY A 114 1.68 -6.85 -17.80
N ASN A 115 0.51 -7.47 -17.57
CA ASN A 115 -0.76 -6.85 -17.94
C ASN A 115 -1.94 -7.36 -17.11
N VAL A 116 -2.91 -6.49 -16.86
CA VAL A 116 -4.27 -6.82 -16.43
C VAL A 116 -5.25 -6.34 -17.48
N GLN A 117 -6.07 -7.22 -18.00
CA GLN A 117 -7.17 -6.86 -18.89
C GLN A 117 -8.47 -6.75 -18.06
N ILE A 118 -9.08 -5.58 -18.07
CA ILE A 118 -10.40 -5.37 -17.51
C ILE A 118 -11.43 -5.64 -18.59
N ASN A 119 -12.42 -6.47 -18.28
CA ASN A 119 -13.47 -6.84 -19.20
C ASN A 119 -14.83 -6.46 -18.60
N ILE A 120 -15.74 -6.00 -19.47
CA ILE A 120 -17.13 -5.72 -19.15
C ILE A 120 -18.00 -6.51 -20.12
N VAL A 121 -19.01 -7.19 -19.57
CA VAL A 121 -19.98 -8.01 -20.33
C VAL A 121 -21.38 -7.80 -19.80
N ASP A 122 -22.34 -7.69 -20.71
CA ASP A 122 -23.77 -7.64 -20.39
C ASP A 122 -24.39 -9.02 -20.40
N SER A 123 -25.32 -9.28 -19.49
CA SER A 123 -26.01 -10.57 -19.38
C SER A 123 -26.99 -10.87 -20.51
N ASP A 124 -27.38 -9.87 -21.28
CA ASP A 124 -28.24 -10.00 -22.47
C ASP A 124 -27.49 -10.26 -23.76
N GLY A 125 -26.13 -10.29 -23.70
CA GLY A 125 -25.25 -10.52 -24.84
C GLY A 125 -25.08 -9.31 -25.74
N ALA A 126 -25.61 -8.15 -25.38
CA ALA A 126 -25.30 -6.89 -26.06
C ALA A 126 -23.86 -6.46 -25.79
N THR A 127 -23.34 -5.55 -26.58
CA THR A 127 -22.05 -4.92 -26.29
C THR A 127 -22.27 -3.78 -25.30
N PRO A 128 -21.60 -3.80 -24.13
CA PRO A 128 -21.74 -2.74 -23.16
C PRO A 128 -21.34 -1.36 -23.71
N ASN A 129 -21.93 -0.31 -23.17
CA ASN A 129 -21.45 1.04 -23.41
C ASN A 129 -20.15 1.29 -22.63
N ALA A 130 -19.20 2.02 -23.22
CA ALA A 130 -18.03 2.44 -22.47
C ALA A 130 -18.46 3.24 -21.25
N PRO A 131 -17.98 2.87 -20.05
CA PRO A 131 -18.26 3.65 -18.85
C PRO A 131 -17.63 5.04 -18.95
N GLY A 132 -18.00 5.94 -18.04
CA GLY A 132 -17.27 7.19 -17.81
C GLY A 132 -15.82 6.93 -17.40
N ASP A 133 -15.10 7.98 -17.07
CA ASP A 133 -13.73 7.86 -16.58
C ASP A 133 -13.70 7.08 -15.26
N LEU A 134 -12.87 6.05 -15.19
CA LEU A 134 -12.74 5.17 -14.04
C LEU A 134 -11.31 5.18 -13.50
N ILE A 135 -11.19 4.88 -12.20
CA ILE A 135 -9.90 4.61 -11.57
C ILE A 135 -9.86 3.15 -11.15
N PHE A 136 -8.84 2.46 -11.63
CA PHE A 136 -8.51 1.11 -11.18
C PHE A 136 -7.28 1.14 -10.27
N LYS A 137 -7.33 0.36 -9.20
CA LYS A 137 -6.19 0.13 -8.31
C LYS A 137 -5.79 -1.32 -8.43
N VAL A 138 -4.55 -1.54 -8.86
CA VAL A 138 -3.95 -2.89 -8.99
C VAL A 138 -2.97 -3.08 -7.85
N VAL A 139 -3.15 -4.13 -7.08
CA VAL A 139 -2.24 -4.52 -5.98
C VAL A 139 -1.63 -5.86 -6.32
N VAL A 140 -0.32 -5.89 -6.44
CA VAL A 140 0.47 -7.09 -6.75
C VAL A 140 1.21 -7.54 -5.49
N MET A 141 1.09 -8.82 -5.13
CA MET A 141 1.76 -9.36 -3.95
C MET A 141 2.19 -10.81 -4.10
N SER A 142 3.28 -11.18 -3.43
CA SER A 142 3.73 -12.58 -3.37
C SER A 142 2.84 -13.41 -2.44
N SER A 143 2.78 -14.74 -2.68
CA SER A 143 2.03 -15.69 -1.83
C SER A 143 2.43 -15.63 -0.36
N ARG A 144 3.70 -15.36 -0.07
CA ARG A 144 4.20 -15.20 1.30
C ARG A 144 3.43 -14.14 2.08
N HIS A 145 3.14 -12.99 1.45
CA HIS A 145 2.43 -11.89 2.10
C HIS A 145 0.98 -12.24 2.41
N MET A 146 0.32 -12.97 1.52
CA MET A 146 -1.03 -13.49 1.79
C MET A 146 -1.05 -14.44 2.98
N LEU A 147 -0.11 -15.40 3.01
CA LEU A 147 -0.01 -16.40 4.09
C LEU A 147 0.35 -15.78 5.45
N GLN A 148 1.17 -14.73 5.46
CA GLN A 148 1.56 -14.03 6.69
C GLN A 148 0.47 -13.10 7.25
N ASN A 149 -0.55 -12.78 6.44
CA ASN A 149 -1.59 -11.82 6.78
C ASN A 149 -3.00 -12.38 6.59
N PRO A 150 -3.35 -13.54 7.19
CA PRO A 150 -4.61 -14.25 6.94
C PRO A 150 -5.85 -13.50 7.45
N HIS A 151 -5.67 -12.44 8.27
CA HIS A 151 -6.78 -11.66 8.85
C HIS A 151 -7.11 -10.40 8.04
N ILE A 152 -6.36 -10.11 6.96
CA ILE A 152 -6.68 -8.98 6.11
C ILE A 152 -7.90 -9.32 5.27
N ASN A 153 -8.88 -8.42 5.27
CA ASN A 153 -9.97 -8.49 4.32
C ASN A 153 -9.49 -7.97 2.95
N PHE A 154 -9.08 -8.88 2.07
CA PHE A 154 -8.61 -8.55 0.72
C PHE A 154 -9.73 -8.04 -0.21
N HIS A 155 -11.00 -8.16 0.17
CA HIS A 155 -12.11 -7.56 -0.58
C HIS A 155 -12.30 -6.06 -0.30
N ASP A 156 -11.71 -5.57 0.79
CA ASP A 156 -11.76 -4.17 1.17
C ASP A 156 -10.41 -3.49 0.90
N TYR A 157 -10.38 -2.59 -0.09
CA TYR A 157 -9.15 -1.87 -0.44
C TYR A 157 -8.56 -1.07 0.74
N ALA A 158 -9.41 -0.46 1.58
CA ALA A 158 -8.93 0.31 2.72
C ALA A 158 -8.18 -0.58 3.74
N SER A 159 -8.65 -1.80 3.96
CA SER A 159 -7.97 -2.81 4.79
C SER A 159 -6.61 -3.20 4.20
N VAL A 160 -6.55 -3.44 2.89
CA VAL A 160 -5.31 -3.77 2.17
C VAL A 160 -4.33 -2.59 2.19
N GLN A 161 -4.81 -1.39 1.88
CA GLN A 161 -4.01 -0.16 1.91
C GLN A 161 -3.37 0.07 3.28
N LYS A 162 -4.16 -0.06 4.35
CA LYS A 162 -3.69 0.10 5.72
C LYS A 162 -2.67 -0.97 6.11
N ALA A 163 -2.94 -2.23 5.78
CA ALA A 163 -2.11 -3.36 6.17
C ALA A 163 -0.73 -3.31 5.51
N PHE A 164 -0.67 -2.86 4.25
CA PHE A 164 0.56 -2.81 3.47
C PHE A 164 1.13 -1.41 3.31
N ASN A 165 0.57 -0.40 4.01
CA ASN A 165 1.00 1.01 3.96
C ASN A 165 1.13 1.53 2.51
N LEU A 166 0.14 1.20 1.65
CA LEU A 166 0.12 1.61 0.26
C LEU A 166 -0.24 3.10 0.14
N LYS A 167 0.33 3.78 -0.87
CA LYS A 167 0.11 5.21 -1.13
C LYS A 167 -0.98 5.43 -2.17
#